data_73da2aa0a686bfeefea47f1a3e2fdba0
#
_entry.id   73da2aa0a686bfeefea47f1a3e2fdba0
#
_cell.length_a   1.000
_cell.length_b   1.000
_cell.length_c   1.000
_cell.angle_alpha   90.00
_cell.angle_beta   90.00
_cell.angle_gamma   90.00
#
_symmetry.space_group_name_H-M   'P 1'
#
loop_
_entity.id
_entity.type
_entity.pdbx_description
1 polymer ?
#
loop_
_entity_poly.entity_id
_entity_poly.type
_entity_poly.pdbx_seq_one_letter_code
_entity_poly.pdbx_strand_id
1 'polypeptide(L)'
;MKKRLLMIVAAMMTAASSLTGCSLVSVNPNEVVVKVNDSEITADVANFYARYTQAQYETYFGAYTQGDMWNTKAEEGKTYEESVKASIQEELKQMLLLEQHMKDYNVSLSDAEKEVIQKAAKEFDEDNSLENKEKIMADKATVERMLTLMAEEQKMRAAIQEDADQNVSDEEAAQKKMDYVLFSYQK
;
A
#
# COMPACT_ATOMS: atom_id res chain seq x y z
N MET A 1 13.57 11.81 4.02
CA MET A 1 13.31 10.53 3.36
C MET A 1 13.73 9.31 4.20
N LYS A 2 15.01 9.16 4.63
CA LYS A 2 15.48 8.00 5.43
C LYS A 2 14.60 7.63 6.65
N LYS A 3 14.07 8.63 7.38
CA LYS A 3 13.19 8.38 8.55
C LYS A 3 11.81 7.84 8.20
N ARG A 4 11.25 8.21 7.03
CA ARG A 4 9.93 7.72 6.59
C ARG A 4 10.02 6.29 6.03
N LEU A 5 11.09 5.99 5.31
CA LEU A 5 11.36 4.63 4.83
C LEU A 5 11.60 3.66 6.02
N LEU A 6 12.33 4.12 7.06
CA LEU A 6 12.55 3.36 8.29
C LEU A 6 11.24 3.10 9.07
N MET A 7 10.30 4.04 9.05
CA MET A 7 8.97 3.85 9.67
C MET A 7 8.11 2.84 8.91
N ILE A 8 8.18 2.81 7.58
CA ILE A 8 7.50 1.82 6.75
C ILE A 8 8.03 0.42 7.09
N VAL A 9 9.34 0.26 7.21
CA VAL A 9 9.99 -1.00 7.58
C VAL A 9 9.60 -1.47 8.98
N ALA A 10 9.59 -0.56 9.97
CA ALA A 10 9.20 -0.90 11.34
C ALA A 10 7.73 -1.36 11.45
N ALA A 11 6.81 -0.78 10.65
CA ALA A 11 5.42 -1.20 10.61
C ALA A 11 5.23 -2.60 9.99
N MET A 12 6.10 -3.01 9.06
CA MET A 12 6.02 -4.35 8.45
C MET A 12 6.44 -5.49 9.39
N MET A 13 7.36 -5.23 10.34
CA MET A 13 7.84 -6.28 11.25
C MET A 13 6.76 -6.79 12.22
N THR A 14 5.72 -6.01 12.49
CA THR A 14 4.65 -6.39 13.43
C THR A 14 3.45 -7.06 12.78
N ALA A 15 3.33 -7.02 11.45
CA ALA A 15 2.14 -7.49 10.73
C ALA A 15 2.01 -9.02 10.63
N ALA A 16 3.08 -9.76 10.85
CA ALA A 16 3.10 -11.21 10.63
C ALA A 16 2.42 -12.05 11.75
N SER A 17 2.08 -11.43 12.89
CA SER A 17 1.71 -12.18 14.11
C SER A 17 0.22 -12.38 14.37
N SER A 18 -0.70 -11.82 13.57
CA SER A 18 -2.14 -11.81 13.92
C SER A 18 -3.11 -12.36 12.86
N LEU A 19 -2.65 -13.06 11.83
CA LEU A 19 -3.52 -13.48 10.72
C LEU A 19 -4.01 -14.93 10.90
N THR A 20 -5.01 -15.13 11.74
CA THR A 20 -5.79 -16.37 11.78
C THR A 20 -7.04 -16.20 10.93
N GLY A 21 -7.08 -16.87 9.80
CA GLY A 21 -8.31 -17.17 9.09
C GLY A 21 -8.35 -16.74 7.63
N CYS A 22 -8.03 -17.68 6.74
CA CYS A 22 -8.74 -17.88 5.48
C CYS A 22 -8.33 -19.22 4.88
N SER A 23 -9.30 -19.95 4.34
CA SER A 23 -9.14 -21.25 3.70
C SER A 23 -8.07 -21.22 2.60
N LEU A 24 -7.18 -22.20 2.63
CA LEU A 24 -6.11 -22.43 1.67
C LEU A 24 -6.69 -22.70 0.26
N VAL A 25 -6.89 -21.63 -0.49
CA VAL A 25 -6.80 -21.75 -1.94
C VAL A 25 -5.30 -21.68 -2.23
N SER A 26 -4.74 -22.73 -2.81
CA SER A 26 -3.35 -22.74 -3.27
C SER A 26 -3.21 -21.78 -4.44
N VAL A 27 -2.86 -20.54 -4.16
CA VAL A 27 -2.53 -19.53 -5.16
C VAL A 27 -1.07 -19.73 -5.55
N ASN A 28 -0.79 -19.77 -6.86
CA ASN A 28 0.58 -19.79 -7.34
C ASN A 28 1.22 -18.41 -7.05
N PRO A 29 2.27 -18.32 -6.23
CA PRO A 29 2.90 -17.04 -5.89
C PRO A 29 3.43 -16.29 -7.12
N ASN A 30 3.85 -17.00 -8.15
CA ASN A 30 4.39 -16.42 -9.39
C ASN A 30 3.31 -16.09 -10.44
N GLU A 31 2.03 -16.26 -10.12
CA GLU A 31 0.96 -15.87 -11.04
C GLU A 31 0.88 -14.35 -11.18
N VAL A 32 0.82 -13.86 -12.41
CA VAL A 32 0.65 -12.42 -12.69
C VAL A 32 -0.79 -12.02 -12.38
N VAL A 33 -0.97 -11.12 -11.43
CA VAL A 33 -2.30 -10.66 -11.00
C VAL A 33 -2.59 -9.20 -11.36
N VAL A 34 -1.54 -8.42 -11.61
CA VAL A 34 -1.65 -7.05 -12.13
C VAL A 34 -0.66 -6.88 -13.28
N LYS A 35 -1.13 -6.31 -14.38
CA LYS A 35 -0.30 -6.00 -15.54
C LYS A 35 -0.65 -4.63 -16.10
N VAL A 36 0.39 -3.84 -16.37
CA VAL A 36 0.31 -2.55 -17.05
C VAL A 36 1.40 -2.52 -18.12
N ASN A 37 1.01 -2.55 -19.38
CA ASN A 37 1.93 -2.70 -20.52
C ASN A 37 2.83 -3.95 -20.36
N ASP A 38 4.14 -3.73 -20.24
CA ASP A 38 5.15 -4.79 -20.08
C ASP A 38 5.54 -5.04 -18.60
N SER A 39 5.02 -4.24 -17.67
CA SER A 39 5.30 -4.39 -16.24
C SER A 39 4.22 -5.24 -15.56
N GLU A 40 4.66 -6.09 -14.64
CA GLU A 40 3.82 -7.09 -14.00
C GLU A 40 4.04 -7.11 -12.47
N ILE A 41 2.97 -7.45 -11.74
CA ILE A 41 3.02 -7.78 -10.31
C ILE A 41 2.47 -9.18 -10.15
N THR A 42 3.21 -10.00 -9.43
CA THR A 42 2.87 -11.38 -9.11
C THR A 42 2.00 -11.48 -7.85
N ALA A 43 1.36 -12.61 -7.65
CA ALA A 43 0.42 -12.83 -6.56
C ALA A 43 1.05 -12.70 -5.18
N ASP A 44 2.32 -13.08 -5.02
CA ASP A 44 3.08 -12.91 -3.78
C ASP A 44 3.28 -11.43 -3.42
N VAL A 45 3.72 -10.61 -4.37
CA VAL A 45 3.91 -9.16 -4.17
C VAL A 45 2.58 -8.47 -3.85
N ALA A 46 1.52 -8.80 -4.60
CA ALA A 46 0.19 -8.25 -4.38
C ALA A 46 -0.38 -8.67 -3.01
N ASN A 47 -0.22 -9.96 -2.63
CA ASN A 47 -0.66 -10.46 -1.34
C ASN A 47 0.11 -9.82 -0.18
N PHE A 48 1.43 -9.67 -0.31
CA PHE A 48 2.24 -9.00 0.71
C PHE A 48 1.76 -7.57 0.93
N TYR A 49 1.51 -6.81 -0.14
CA TYR A 49 0.96 -5.45 -0.04
C TYR A 49 -0.44 -5.43 0.58
N ALA A 50 -1.31 -6.37 0.23
CA ALA A 50 -2.64 -6.48 0.82
C ALA A 50 -2.57 -6.77 2.33
N ARG A 51 -1.65 -7.65 2.77
CA ARG A 51 -1.44 -7.93 4.19
C ARG A 51 -0.86 -6.75 4.95
N TYR A 52 0.07 -6.05 4.35
CA TYR A 52 0.60 -4.81 4.90
C TYR A 52 -0.51 -3.76 5.10
N THR A 53 -1.34 -3.55 4.07
CA THR A 53 -2.49 -2.63 4.13
C THR A 53 -3.49 -3.07 5.19
N GLN A 54 -3.83 -4.37 5.23
CA GLN A 54 -4.70 -4.94 6.26
C GLN A 54 -4.20 -4.62 7.67
N ALA A 55 -2.92 -4.86 7.94
CA ALA A 55 -2.33 -4.60 9.25
C ALA A 55 -2.37 -3.11 9.63
N GLN A 56 -2.18 -2.21 8.67
CA GLN A 56 -2.33 -0.77 8.91
C GLN A 56 -3.78 -0.43 9.31
N TYR A 57 -4.76 -0.88 8.54
CA TYR A 57 -6.17 -0.62 8.84
C TYR A 57 -6.57 -1.18 10.22
N GLU A 58 -6.18 -2.40 10.53
CA GLU A 58 -6.46 -3.01 11.83
C GLU A 58 -5.79 -2.27 12.99
N THR A 59 -4.59 -1.76 12.78
CA THR A 59 -3.88 -0.96 13.80
C THR A 59 -4.57 0.37 14.06
N TYR A 60 -5.02 1.07 13.01
CA TYR A 60 -5.61 2.39 13.16
C TYR A 60 -7.10 2.35 13.50
N PHE A 61 -7.84 1.39 13.00
CA PHE A 61 -9.31 1.37 13.10
C PHE A 61 -9.84 0.20 13.94
N GLY A 62 -9.04 -0.83 14.22
CA GLY A 62 -9.48 -2.02 14.94
C GLY A 62 -10.06 -1.72 16.32
N ALA A 63 -9.55 -0.70 17.01
CA ALA A 63 -10.08 -0.25 18.30
C ALA A 63 -11.50 0.33 18.22
N TYR A 64 -11.91 0.83 17.07
CA TYR A 64 -13.21 1.48 16.85
C TYR A 64 -14.27 0.52 16.29
N THR A 65 -13.88 -0.60 15.69
CA THR A 65 -14.76 -1.48 14.92
C THR A 65 -15.07 -2.82 15.60
N GLN A 66 -14.58 -3.05 16.80
CA GLN A 66 -14.81 -4.28 17.59
C GLN A 66 -14.54 -5.59 16.84
N GLY A 67 -13.63 -5.56 15.85
CA GLY A 67 -13.13 -6.75 15.16
C GLY A 67 -13.91 -7.19 13.91
N ASP A 68 -15.04 -6.57 13.59
CA ASP A 68 -15.85 -6.96 12.40
C ASP A 68 -15.78 -5.92 11.25
N MET A 69 -14.73 -5.14 11.20
CA MET A 69 -14.55 -4.07 10.20
C MET A 69 -14.72 -4.58 8.77
N TRP A 70 -14.09 -5.70 8.45
CA TRP A 70 -14.00 -6.19 7.08
C TRP A 70 -15.32 -6.63 6.47
N ASN A 71 -16.26 -7.11 7.30
CA ASN A 71 -17.59 -7.54 6.88
C ASN A 71 -18.62 -6.41 6.89
N THR A 72 -18.27 -5.21 7.35
CA THR A 72 -19.19 -4.07 7.32
C THR A 72 -19.52 -3.68 5.90
N LYS A 73 -20.75 -3.21 5.68
CA LYS A 73 -21.16 -2.70 4.37
C LYS A 73 -20.50 -1.36 4.10
N ALA A 74 -19.79 -1.30 2.99
CA ALA A 74 -19.31 -0.06 2.39
C ALA A 74 -20.34 0.49 1.39
N GLU A 75 -19.97 1.51 0.65
CA GLU A 75 -20.79 2.07 -0.42
C GLU A 75 -21.06 1.05 -1.53
N GLU A 76 -22.16 1.22 -2.26
CA GLU A 76 -22.56 0.37 -3.41
C GLU A 76 -22.83 -1.11 -3.11
N GLY A 77 -23.12 -1.45 -1.85
CA GLY A 77 -23.49 -2.82 -1.48
C GLY A 77 -22.32 -3.80 -1.35
N LYS A 78 -21.07 -3.33 -1.51
CA LYS A 78 -19.85 -4.09 -1.25
C LYS A 78 -19.54 -4.12 0.24
N THR A 79 -18.76 -5.12 0.66
CA THR A 79 -18.14 -5.11 1.99
C THR A 79 -16.94 -4.17 2.00
N TYR A 80 -16.51 -3.77 3.20
CA TYR A 80 -15.30 -2.96 3.35
C TYR A 80 -14.06 -3.70 2.82
N GLU A 81 -13.98 -5.02 3.04
CA GLU A 81 -12.93 -5.87 2.47
C GLU A 81 -12.87 -5.79 0.94
N GLU A 82 -14.04 -5.92 0.27
CA GLU A 82 -14.12 -5.84 -1.20
C GLU A 82 -13.70 -4.48 -1.72
N SER A 83 -14.07 -3.41 -1.02
CA SER A 83 -13.68 -2.04 -1.39
C SER A 83 -12.18 -1.81 -1.23
N VAL A 84 -11.57 -2.27 -0.12
CA VAL A 84 -10.13 -2.18 0.10
C VAL A 84 -9.34 -3.02 -0.91
N LYS A 85 -9.81 -4.23 -1.24
CA LYS A 85 -9.18 -5.06 -2.29
C LYS A 85 -9.20 -4.37 -3.66
N ALA A 86 -10.30 -3.71 -4.01
CA ALA A 86 -10.38 -2.94 -5.25
C ALA A 86 -9.41 -1.74 -5.25
N SER A 87 -9.30 -1.01 -4.13
CA SER A 87 -8.35 0.09 -3.99
C SER A 87 -6.90 -0.39 -4.11
N ILE A 88 -6.54 -1.50 -3.46
CA ILE A 88 -5.21 -2.12 -3.58
C ILE A 88 -4.87 -2.44 -5.04
N GLN A 89 -5.82 -2.98 -5.79
CA GLN A 89 -5.60 -3.31 -7.19
C GLN A 89 -5.30 -2.04 -8.02
N GLU A 90 -6.01 -0.95 -7.78
CA GLU A 90 -5.76 0.32 -8.47
C GLU A 90 -4.43 0.96 -8.03
N GLU A 91 -4.09 0.88 -6.75
CA GLU A 91 -2.80 1.36 -6.23
C GLU A 91 -1.62 0.62 -6.87
N LEU A 92 -1.70 -0.70 -6.98
CA LEU A 92 -0.66 -1.51 -7.63
C LEU A 92 -0.52 -1.17 -9.12
N LYS A 93 -1.62 -0.91 -9.84
CA LYS A 93 -1.57 -0.41 -11.23
C LYS A 93 -0.90 0.95 -11.31
N GLN A 94 -1.22 1.86 -10.39
CA GLN A 94 -0.60 3.19 -10.35
C GLN A 94 0.90 3.09 -10.07
N MET A 95 1.33 2.22 -9.16
CA MET A 95 2.75 2.00 -8.89
C MET A 95 3.50 1.54 -10.14
N LEU A 96 2.95 0.57 -10.89
CA LEU A 96 3.55 0.13 -12.16
C LEU A 96 3.58 1.23 -13.21
N LEU A 97 2.55 2.05 -13.29
CA LEU A 97 2.52 3.18 -14.22
C LEU A 97 3.60 4.21 -13.86
N LEU A 98 3.72 4.56 -12.58
CA LEU A 98 4.74 5.48 -12.10
C LEU A 98 6.17 4.94 -12.33
N GLU A 99 6.41 3.65 -12.08
CA GLU A 99 7.68 3.00 -12.36
C GLU A 99 8.09 3.16 -13.84
N GLN A 100 7.15 2.96 -14.78
CA GLN A 100 7.41 3.09 -16.21
C GLN A 100 7.80 4.51 -16.63
N HIS A 101 7.29 5.53 -15.93
CA HIS A 101 7.51 6.94 -16.24
C HIS A 101 8.63 7.61 -15.43
N MET A 102 9.36 6.86 -14.59
CA MET A 102 10.45 7.42 -13.78
C MET A 102 11.48 8.20 -14.59
N LYS A 103 11.80 7.73 -15.79
CA LYS A 103 12.78 8.38 -16.66
C LYS A 103 12.27 9.73 -17.21
N ASP A 104 10.97 9.86 -17.43
CA ASP A 104 10.36 11.08 -17.95
C ASP A 104 10.48 12.25 -16.95
N TYR A 105 10.52 11.91 -15.66
CA TYR A 105 10.69 12.86 -14.54
C TYR A 105 12.11 12.88 -13.98
N ASN A 106 13.09 12.25 -14.63
CA ASN A 106 14.46 12.11 -14.13
C ASN A 106 14.56 11.53 -12.71
N VAL A 107 13.63 10.67 -12.34
CA VAL A 107 13.57 10.00 -11.04
C VAL A 107 14.32 8.67 -11.11
N SER A 108 15.09 8.37 -10.08
CA SER A 108 15.71 7.06 -9.88
C SER A 108 15.96 6.82 -8.39
N LEU A 109 16.06 5.57 -7.99
CA LEU A 109 16.54 5.20 -6.66
C LEU A 109 18.07 5.33 -6.62
N SER A 110 18.58 6.05 -5.62
CA SER A 110 20.01 6.11 -5.33
C SER A 110 20.51 4.77 -4.76
N ASP A 111 21.81 4.53 -4.83
CA ASP A 111 22.41 3.31 -4.28
C ASP A 111 22.16 3.20 -2.77
N ALA A 112 22.20 4.30 -2.04
CA ALA A 112 21.88 4.32 -0.61
C ALA A 112 20.40 3.95 -0.31
N GLU A 113 19.45 4.28 -1.19
CA GLU A 113 18.05 3.88 -1.05
C GLU A 113 17.89 2.38 -1.35
N LYS A 114 18.55 1.87 -2.38
CA LYS A 114 18.57 0.44 -2.71
C LYS A 114 19.17 -0.39 -1.57
N GLU A 115 20.30 0.05 -0.99
CA GLU A 115 20.89 -0.61 0.18
C GLU A 115 19.94 -0.67 1.37
N VAL A 116 19.19 0.38 1.65
CA VAL A 116 18.19 0.40 2.73
C VAL A 116 17.06 -0.57 2.43
N ILE A 117 16.57 -0.64 1.19
CA ILE A 117 15.54 -1.59 0.76
C ILE A 117 16.03 -3.04 0.94
N GLN A 118 17.22 -3.35 0.43
CA GLN A 118 17.82 -4.69 0.53
C GLN A 118 18.04 -5.12 1.98
N LYS A 119 18.52 -4.20 2.81
CA LYS A 119 18.69 -4.44 4.24
C LYS A 119 17.35 -4.74 4.91
N ALA A 120 16.33 -3.95 4.63
CA ALA A 120 14.99 -4.14 5.18
C ALA A 120 14.36 -5.47 4.77
N ALA A 121 14.50 -5.85 3.50
CA ALA A 121 14.02 -7.13 3.01
C ALA A 121 14.78 -8.32 3.65
N LYS A 122 16.08 -8.17 3.89
CA LYS A 122 16.88 -9.16 4.58
C LYS A 122 16.47 -9.29 6.06
N GLU A 123 16.31 -8.18 6.76
CA GLU A 123 15.86 -8.17 8.17
C GLU A 123 14.48 -8.83 8.29
N PHE A 124 13.55 -8.51 7.38
CA PHE A 124 12.25 -9.18 7.34
C PHE A 124 12.39 -10.70 7.17
N ASP A 125 13.26 -11.15 6.26
CA ASP A 125 13.47 -12.58 6.00
C ASP A 125 14.09 -13.31 7.19
N GLU A 126 15.01 -12.65 7.92
CA GLU A 126 15.68 -13.20 9.10
C GLU A 126 14.79 -13.23 10.34
N ASP A 127 13.93 -12.22 10.52
CA ASP A 127 13.10 -12.04 11.71
C ASP A 127 11.77 -12.82 11.66
N ASN A 128 11.39 -13.35 10.49
CA ASN A 128 10.15 -14.09 10.31
C ASN A 128 10.40 -15.59 10.09
N SER A 129 9.60 -16.43 10.76
CA SER A 129 9.64 -17.87 10.57
C SER A 129 9.18 -18.25 9.16
N LEU A 130 9.65 -19.43 8.66
CA LEU A 130 9.22 -19.96 7.36
C LEU A 130 7.69 -20.06 7.27
N GLU A 131 7.03 -20.54 8.34
CA GLU A 131 5.58 -20.66 8.41
C GLU A 131 4.87 -19.32 8.23
N ASN A 132 5.38 -18.24 8.84
CA ASN A 132 4.81 -16.90 8.67
C ASN A 132 5.01 -16.38 7.26
N LYS A 133 6.18 -16.58 6.68
CA LYS A 133 6.49 -16.18 5.30
C LYS A 133 5.60 -16.90 4.29
N GLU A 134 5.38 -18.20 4.46
CA GLU A 134 4.47 -18.98 3.61
C GLU A 134 3.02 -18.50 3.71
N LYS A 135 2.53 -18.18 4.92
CA LYS A 135 1.16 -17.67 5.13
C LYS A 135 0.89 -16.36 4.40
N ILE A 136 1.88 -15.48 4.31
CA ILE A 136 1.75 -14.19 3.63
C ILE A 136 2.36 -14.19 2.23
N MET A 137 2.85 -15.34 1.78
CA MET A 137 3.50 -15.53 0.47
C MET A 137 4.67 -14.56 0.25
N ALA A 138 5.45 -14.26 1.30
CA ALA A 138 6.53 -13.28 1.24
C ALA A 138 7.87 -13.92 1.58
N ASP A 139 8.77 -13.85 0.63
CA ASP A 139 10.20 -14.05 0.82
C ASP A 139 10.95 -12.72 0.71
N LYS A 140 12.29 -12.78 0.81
CA LYS A 140 13.13 -11.60 0.67
C LYS A 140 12.90 -10.86 -0.66
N ALA A 141 12.76 -11.59 -1.77
CA ALA A 141 12.61 -10.98 -3.10
C ALA A 141 11.26 -10.27 -3.24
N THR A 142 10.18 -10.88 -2.76
CA THR A 142 8.85 -10.30 -2.69
C THR A 142 8.85 -8.99 -1.91
N VAL A 143 9.48 -8.99 -0.73
CA VAL A 143 9.56 -7.80 0.13
C VAL A 143 10.42 -6.71 -0.54
N GLU A 144 11.57 -7.07 -1.11
CA GLU A 144 12.44 -6.13 -1.82
C GLU A 144 11.71 -5.47 -3.00
N ARG A 145 10.97 -6.27 -3.80
CA ARG A 145 10.16 -5.75 -4.92
C ARG A 145 9.09 -4.76 -4.45
N MET A 146 8.34 -5.12 -3.41
CA MET A 146 7.29 -4.23 -2.90
C MET A 146 7.85 -2.94 -2.32
N LEU A 147 8.93 -3.01 -1.53
CA LEU A 147 9.59 -1.82 -0.99
C LEU A 147 10.16 -0.92 -2.09
N THR A 148 10.66 -1.52 -3.18
CA THR A 148 11.12 -0.78 -4.37
C THR A 148 9.97 0.00 -4.98
N LEU A 149 8.85 -0.63 -5.29
CA LEU A 149 7.66 0.03 -5.84
C LEU A 149 7.16 1.18 -4.96
N MET A 150 7.09 0.98 -3.65
CA MET A 150 6.66 2.02 -2.71
C MET A 150 7.63 3.21 -2.68
N ALA A 151 8.94 2.96 -2.74
CA ALA A 151 9.95 4.02 -2.76
C ALA A 151 9.93 4.80 -4.08
N GLU A 152 9.75 4.13 -5.20
CA GLU A 152 9.61 4.73 -6.52
C GLU A 152 8.34 5.57 -6.62
N GLU A 153 7.19 5.05 -6.15
CA GLU A 153 5.94 5.80 -6.07
C GLU A 153 6.12 7.09 -5.26
N GLN A 154 6.73 7.02 -4.09
CA GLN A 154 6.95 8.19 -3.24
C GLN A 154 7.78 9.26 -3.94
N LYS A 155 8.84 8.86 -4.66
CA LYS A 155 9.71 9.78 -5.40
C LYS A 155 8.99 10.38 -6.60
N MET A 156 8.24 9.56 -7.35
CA MET A 156 7.48 10.02 -8.50
C MET A 156 6.38 11.00 -8.10
N ARG A 157 5.64 10.72 -7.03
CA ARG A 157 4.63 11.66 -6.52
C ARG A 157 5.25 13.01 -6.13
N ALA A 158 6.43 13.00 -5.50
CA ALA A 158 7.14 14.24 -5.16
C ALA A 158 7.57 15.01 -6.43
N ALA A 159 8.12 14.33 -7.44
CA ALA A 159 8.53 14.95 -8.68
C ALA A 159 7.35 15.54 -9.46
N ILE A 160 6.22 14.81 -9.54
CA ILE A 160 5.00 15.29 -10.20
C ILE A 160 4.43 16.53 -9.46
N GLN A 161 4.50 16.56 -8.13
CA GLN A 161 4.06 17.71 -7.36
C GLN A 161 4.96 18.94 -7.56
N GLU A 162 6.28 18.74 -7.74
CA GLU A 162 7.21 19.84 -8.04
C GLU A 162 6.99 20.40 -9.44
N ASP A 163 6.59 19.57 -10.41
CA ASP A 163 6.31 19.97 -11.78
C ASP A 163 4.92 20.61 -11.96
N ALA A 164 4.03 20.44 -10.97
CA ALA A 164 2.70 21.03 -11.01
C ALA A 164 2.76 22.56 -10.89
N ASP A 165 1.93 23.26 -11.69
CA ASP A 165 1.83 24.71 -11.62
C ASP A 165 1.39 25.16 -10.23
N GLN A 166 2.24 25.92 -9.57
CA GLN A 166 1.98 26.49 -8.23
C GLN A 166 1.23 27.83 -8.30
N ASN A 167 1.10 28.41 -9.52
CA ASN A 167 0.44 29.70 -9.73
C ASN A 167 -1.05 29.50 -10.05
N VAL A 168 -1.79 29.04 -9.04
CA VAL A 168 -3.24 28.90 -9.15
C VAL A 168 -3.88 30.24 -8.79
N SER A 169 -4.74 30.78 -9.66
CA SER A 169 -5.48 32.02 -9.39
C SER A 169 -6.47 31.83 -8.23
N ASP A 170 -6.83 32.92 -7.55
CA ASP A 170 -7.85 32.89 -6.50
C ASP A 170 -9.19 32.33 -7.01
N GLU A 171 -9.51 32.51 -8.30
CA GLU A 171 -10.72 32.00 -8.93
C GLU A 171 -10.65 30.48 -9.15
N GLU A 172 -9.48 29.94 -9.54
CA GLU A 172 -9.26 28.51 -9.68
C GLU A 172 -9.16 27.79 -8.33
N ALA A 173 -8.61 28.47 -7.32
CA ALA A 173 -8.53 27.97 -5.95
C ALA A 173 -9.83 28.13 -5.16
N ALA A 174 -10.82 28.88 -5.69
CA ALA A 174 -12.05 29.19 -4.97
C ALA A 174 -12.84 27.93 -4.62
N GLN A 175 -12.96 27.68 -3.32
CA GLN A 175 -13.81 26.62 -2.79
C GLN A 175 -15.17 27.18 -2.37
N LYS A 176 -16.23 26.41 -2.57
CA LYS A 176 -17.54 26.78 -2.07
C LYS A 176 -17.58 26.60 -0.55
N LYS A 177 -17.80 27.71 0.17
CA LYS A 177 -18.09 27.66 1.59
C LYS A 177 -19.56 27.28 1.78
N MET A 178 -19.83 26.24 2.58
CA MET A 178 -21.18 25.90 3.03
C MET A 178 -21.26 26.08 4.54
N ASP A 179 -22.22 26.89 4.99
CA ASP A 179 -22.58 26.96 6.39
C ASP A 179 -23.78 26.00 6.61
N TYR A 180 -23.67 25.07 7.57
CA TYR A 180 -24.75 24.16 7.90
C TYR A 180 -25.04 24.16 9.39
N VAL A 181 -26.28 23.91 9.74
CA VAL A 181 -26.74 23.75 11.13
C VAL A 181 -27.21 22.31 11.30
N LEU A 182 -26.55 21.60 12.21
CA LEU A 182 -26.90 20.23 12.56
C LEU A 182 -27.92 20.24 13.71
N PHE A 183 -29.14 19.76 13.44
CA PHE A 183 -30.11 19.52 14.49
C PHE A 183 -30.07 18.05 14.88
N SER A 184 -29.60 17.75 16.08
CA SER A 184 -29.72 16.41 16.68
C SER A 184 -30.92 16.40 17.63
N TYR A 185 -31.80 15.41 17.51
CA TYR A 185 -32.82 15.19 18.52
C TYR A 185 -32.67 13.79 19.10
N GLN A 186 -32.71 13.70 20.42
CA GLN A 186 -32.69 12.42 21.14
C GLN A 186 -34.16 11.97 21.30
N LYS A 187 -34.40 10.69 20.99
CA LYS A 187 -35.65 9.99 21.27
C LYS A 187 -35.65 9.44 22.68
#